data_d0ac2edb733566ffe8789752bd3d720b
#
_entry.id   d0ac2edb733566ffe8789752bd3d720b
#
_cell.length_a   1.000
_cell.length_b   1.000
_cell.length_c   1.000
_cell.angle_alpha   90.00
_cell.angle_beta   90.00
_cell.angle_gamma   90.00
#
_symmetry.space_group_name_H-M   'P 1'
#
loop_
_entity.id
_entity.type
_entity.pdbx_description
1 polymer ?
#
loop_
_entity_poly.entity_id
_entity_poly.type
_entity_poly.pdbx_seq_one_letter_code
_entity_poly.pdbx_strand_id
1 'polypeptide(L)'
;IEVVCRGREDRIDLTENDLIFITNGGCVENSSIGSQHTPASFDTEIREGGGWDMWRKIASQDEAFGHPDKFCHDPEKSNWMSATVNTLDQRIIPYIKNICKRDPFSGKVVT
;
A
#
# COMPACT_ATOMS: atom_id res chain seq x y z
N ILE A 1 10.62 2.87 -20.60
CA ILE A 1 9.61 3.28 -19.61
C ILE A 1 9.28 4.74 -19.87
N GLU A 2 8.02 5.05 -20.01
CA GLU A 2 7.54 6.43 -20.06
C GLU A 2 7.25 6.90 -18.62
N VAL A 3 7.74 8.07 -18.28
CA VAL A 3 7.60 8.66 -16.95
C VAL A 3 7.15 10.11 -17.04
N VAL A 4 6.39 10.56 -16.05
CA VAL A 4 6.06 11.98 -15.89
C VAL A 4 6.68 12.48 -14.59
N CYS A 5 7.67 13.33 -14.70
CA CYS A 5 8.34 13.92 -13.54
C CYS A 5 8.13 15.44 -13.51
N ARG A 6 7.49 15.95 -12.47
CA ARG A 6 7.18 17.38 -12.30
C ARG A 6 6.47 18.00 -13.53
N GLY A 7 5.53 17.22 -14.12
CA GLY A 7 4.77 17.66 -15.29
C GLY A 7 5.53 17.62 -16.62
N ARG A 8 6.73 17.04 -16.65
CA ARG A 8 7.49 16.79 -17.87
C ARG A 8 7.46 15.30 -18.20
N GLU A 9 7.07 14.99 -19.41
CA GLU A 9 7.18 13.64 -19.95
C GLU A 9 8.64 13.36 -20.27
N ASP A 10 9.09 12.16 -19.95
CA ASP A 10 10.42 11.67 -20.22
C ASP A 10 10.37 10.16 -20.52
N ARG A 11 11.41 9.64 -21.13
CA ARG A 11 11.52 8.23 -21.48
C ARG A 11 12.85 7.68 -20.99
N ILE A 12 12.78 6.55 -20.30
CA ILE A 12 13.96 5.79 -19.87
C ILE A 12 14.04 4.57 -20.78
N ASP A 13 15.05 4.53 -21.63
CA ASP A 13 15.33 3.36 -22.44
C ASP A 13 16.03 2.28 -21.60
N LEU A 14 15.59 1.04 -21.79
CA LEU A 14 16.08 -0.11 -21.04
C LEU A 14 16.77 -1.08 -21.97
N THR A 15 17.75 -1.78 -21.44
CA THR A 15 18.46 -2.88 -22.09
C THR A 15 18.17 -4.19 -21.35
N GLU A 16 18.55 -5.31 -21.91
CA GLU A 16 18.45 -6.63 -21.29
C GLU A 16 19.28 -6.79 -19.98
N ASN A 17 20.20 -5.84 -19.73
CA ASN A 17 21.02 -5.83 -18.51
C ASN A 17 20.44 -4.95 -17.39
N ASP A 18 19.33 -4.29 -17.65
CA ASP A 18 18.68 -3.42 -16.65
C ASP A 18 17.66 -4.20 -15.83
N LEU A 19 17.64 -3.91 -14.55
CA LEU A 19 16.65 -4.44 -13.60
C LEU A 19 15.74 -3.32 -13.12
N ILE A 20 14.43 -3.58 -13.19
CA ILE A 20 13.41 -2.63 -12.70
C ILE A 20 12.74 -3.20 -11.46
N PHE A 21 12.74 -2.42 -10.39
CA PHE A 21 12.01 -2.72 -9.18
C PHE A 21 10.80 -1.80 -9.07
N ILE A 22 9.60 -2.36 -9.08
CA ILE A 22 8.35 -1.61 -8.98
C ILE A 22 7.79 -1.82 -7.57
N THR A 23 7.74 -0.76 -6.78
CA THR A 23 7.26 -0.77 -5.39
C THR A 23 5.99 0.08 -5.25
N ASN A 24 5.05 -0.12 -6.13
CA ASN A 24 3.82 0.70 -6.24
C ASN A 24 2.76 0.36 -5.19
N GLY A 25 3.17 -0.01 -4.00
CA GLY A 25 2.25 -0.35 -2.94
C GLY A 25 1.57 -1.71 -3.14
N GLY A 26 0.49 -1.92 -2.43
CA GLY A 26 -0.25 -3.17 -2.43
C GLY A 26 -1.41 -3.21 -3.42
N CYS A 27 -2.45 -3.93 -3.04
CA CYS A 27 -3.66 -4.12 -3.83
C CYS A 27 -4.73 -3.01 -3.64
N VAL A 28 -4.38 -1.87 -3.06
CA VAL A 28 -5.30 -0.75 -2.82
C VAL A 28 -5.18 0.30 -3.92
N GLU A 29 -6.34 0.82 -4.35
CA GLU A 29 -6.40 1.87 -5.36
C GLU A 29 -6.08 3.24 -4.77
N ASN A 30 -6.76 3.58 -3.68
CA ASN A 30 -6.66 4.88 -3.04
C ASN A 30 -6.17 4.73 -1.61
N SER A 31 -5.44 5.73 -1.12
CA SER A 31 -5.09 5.81 0.29
C SER A 31 -5.36 7.20 0.84
N SER A 32 -5.75 7.27 2.08
CA SER A 32 -5.92 8.51 2.82
C SER A 32 -5.30 8.41 4.21
N ILE A 33 -4.93 9.53 4.77
CA ILE A 33 -4.34 9.60 6.10
C ILE A 33 -5.30 10.35 7.01
N GLY A 34 -5.67 9.73 8.12
CA GLY A 34 -6.39 10.37 9.19
C GLY A 34 -5.48 11.14 10.14
N SER A 35 -6.08 11.83 11.09
CA SER A 35 -5.38 12.53 12.17
C SER A 35 -6.03 12.22 13.50
N GLN A 36 -5.50 12.80 14.59
CA GLN A 36 -6.06 12.66 15.93
C GLN A 36 -7.55 13.04 16.01
N HIS A 37 -8.02 13.96 15.18
CA HIS A 37 -9.36 14.53 15.24
C HIS A 37 -10.19 14.31 13.96
N THR A 38 -9.61 13.71 12.95
CA THR A 38 -10.26 13.48 11.67
C THR A 38 -9.98 12.07 11.21
N PRO A 39 -11.01 11.22 11.07
CA PRO A 39 -10.81 9.87 10.55
C PRO A 39 -10.31 9.91 9.09
N ALA A 40 -9.56 8.91 8.70
CA ALA A 40 -9.21 8.71 7.30
C ALA A 40 -10.48 8.49 6.48
N SER A 41 -10.56 9.11 5.32
CA SER A 41 -11.66 8.89 4.39
C SER A 41 -11.50 7.56 3.66
N PHE A 42 -12.61 6.93 3.34
CA PHE A 42 -12.62 5.77 2.47
C PHE A 42 -13.11 6.20 1.08
N ASP A 43 -12.24 6.05 0.10
CA ASP A 43 -12.49 6.46 -1.27
C ASP A 43 -12.54 5.22 -2.17
N THR A 44 -13.67 5.00 -2.81
CA THR A 44 -13.94 3.85 -3.68
C THR A 44 -13.85 4.19 -5.17
N GLU A 45 -13.46 5.41 -5.51
CA GLU A 45 -13.35 5.83 -6.90
C GLU A 45 -12.13 5.20 -7.57
N ILE A 46 -12.35 4.53 -8.70
CA ILE A 46 -11.27 3.99 -9.53
C ILE A 46 -10.87 5.07 -10.54
N ARG A 47 -9.60 5.46 -10.52
CA ARG A 47 -9.11 6.59 -11.32
C ARG A 47 -8.10 6.13 -12.36
N GLU A 48 -8.12 6.80 -13.51
CA GLU A 48 -7.02 6.73 -14.47
C GLU A 48 -5.74 7.32 -13.83
N GLY A 49 -4.62 6.62 -13.99
CA GLY A 49 -3.37 6.98 -13.35
C GLY A 49 -3.26 6.59 -11.87
N GLY A 50 -4.29 5.96 -11.31
CA GLY A 50 -4.26 5.39 -9.96
C GLY A 50 -3.37 4.17 -9.83
N GLY A 51 -3.29 3.62 -8.62
CA GLY A 51 -2.44 2.46 -8.34
C GLY A 51 -2.80 1.22 -9.16
N TRP A 52 -4.08 0.98 -9.36
CA TRP A 52 -4.55 -0.14 -10.15
C TRP A 52 -4.34 0.02 -11.65
N ASP A 53 -4.40 1.25 -12.15
CA ASP A 53 -4.16 1.54 -13.57
C ASP A 53 -2.75 1.13 -14.00
N MET A 54 -1.76 1.39 -13.16
CA MET A 54 -0.40 0.94 -13.41
C MET A 54 -0.28 -0.59 -13.45
N TRP A 55 -0.91 -1.31 -12.52
CA TRP A 55 -0.91 -2.77 -12.54
C TRP A 55 -1.55 -3.35 -13.79
N ARG A 56 -2.67 -2.76 -14.23
CA ARG A 56 -3.33 -3.15 -15.49
C ARG A 56 -2.45 -2.90 -16.70
N LYS A 57 -1.79 -1.74 -16.75
CA LYS A 57 -0.85 -1.40 -17.85
C LYS A 57 0.37 -2.34 -17.89
N ILE A 58 0.91 -2.72 -16.75
CA ILE A 58 2.00 -3.69 -16.68
C ILE A 58 1.51 -5.05 -17.17
N ALA A 59 0.42 -5.57 -16.66
CA ALA A 59 -0.12 -6.87 -17.05
C ALA A 59 -0.56 -6.95 -18.51
N SER A 60 -0.90 -5.81 -19.12
CA SER A 60 -1.21 -5.76 -20.56
C SER A 60 -0.01 -5.95 -21.47
N GLN A 61 1.21 -5.88 -20.95
CA GLN A 61 2.44 -6.07 -21.72
C GLN A 61 2.77 -7.56 -21.92
N ASP A 62 2.54 -8.38 -20.89
CA ASP A 62 2.83 -9.82 -20.93
C ASP A 62 2.04 -10.53 -19.84
N GLU A 63 1.50 -11.71 -20.11
CA GLU A 63 0.77 -12.55 -19.15
C GLU A 63 1.64 -12.98 -17.95
N ALA A 64 2.97 -12.99 -18.08
CA ALA A 64 3.89 -13.29 -16.99
C ALA A 64 3.80 -12.27 -15.83
N PHE A 65 3.27 -11.06 -16.09
CA PHE A 65 3.05 -10.05 -15.08
C PHE A 65 1.78 -10.28 -14.23
N GLY A 66 1.05 -11.36 -14.50
CA GLY A 66 -0.06 -11.80 -13.68
C GLY A 66 -1.42 -11.23 -14.09
N HIS A 67 -2.38 -11.36 -13.18
CA HIS A 67 -3.79 -11.09 -13.42
C HIS A 67 -4.33 -10.04 -12.43
N PRO A 68 -4.12 -8.74 -12.67
CA PRO A 68 -4.54 -7.67 -11.75
C PRO A 68 -6.06 -7.58 -11.57
N ASP A 69 -6.85 -8.05 -12.49
CA ASP A 69 -8.31 -8.13 -12.40
C ASP A 69 -8.81 -8.97 -11.19
N LYS A 70 -7.95 -9.80 -10.60
CA LYS A 70 -8.25 -10.51 -9.35
C LYS A 70 -8.44 -9.58 -8.16
N PHE A 71 -7.83 -8.40 -8.17
CA PHE A 71 -7.93 -7.42 -7.08
C PHE A 71 -8.29 -6.00 -7.56
N CYS A 72 -8.08 -5.67 -8.84
CA CYS A 72 -8.30 -4.33 -9.39
C CYS A 72 -9.75 -4.09 -9.85
N HIS A 73 -10.75 -4.40 -9.04
CA HIS A 73 -12.15 -4.25 -9.45
C HIS A 73 -13.10 -3.76 -8.35
N ASP A 74 -12.76 -3.94 -7.09
CA ASP A 74 -13.65 -3.62 -5.97
C ASP A 74 -12.83 -3.07 -4.79
N PRO A 75 -12.78 -1.73 -4.63
CA PRO A 75 -12.05 -1.10 -3.54
C PRO A 75 -12.54 -1.50 -2.15
N GLU A 76 -13.83 -1.81 -1.99
CA GLU A 76 -14.40 -2.21 -0.70
C GLU A 76 -13.84 -3.56 -0.24
N LYS A 77 -13.62 -4.49 -1.17
CA LYS A 77 -13.07 -5.82 -0.87
C LYS A 77 -11.57 -5.82 -0.65
N SER A 78 -10.87 -4.80 -1.15
CA SER A 78 -9.43 -4.62 -0.95
C SER A 78 -9.09 -3.58 0.11
N ASN A 79 -10.09 -3.09 0.84
CA ASN A 79 -9.90 -2.09 1.89
C ASN A 79 -9.03 -2.64 3.03
N TRP A 80 -8.05 -1.85 3.38
CA TRP A 80 -7.17 -2.14 4.49
C TRP A 80 -6.97 -0.88 5.34
N MET A 81 -7.15 -1.01 6.64
CA MET A 81 -6.96 0.07 7.60
C MET A 81 -5.87 -0.29 8.60
N SER A 82 -5.02 0.67 8.89
CA SER A 82 -4.08 0.57 10.00
C SER A 82 -4.16 1.81 10.89
N ALA A 83 -3.93 1.62 12.19
CA ALA A 83 -3.86 2.70 13.14
C ALA A 83 -2.62 2.53 14.02
N THR A 84 -1.92 3.64 14.24
CA THR A 84 -0.86 3.70 15.24
C THR A 84 -1.40 4.40 16.47
N VAL A 85 -1.36 3.71 17.60
CA VAL A 85 -1.79 4.26 18.89
C VAL A 85 -0.56 4.49 19.76
N ASN A 86 -0.33 5.75 20.11
CA ASN A 86 0.70 6.13 21.08
C ASN A 86 0.04 6.40 22.44
N THR A 87 0.52 5.78 23.48
CA THR A 87 0.02 5.99 24.84
C THR A 87 1.15 6.18 25.82
N LEU A 88 0.96 7.09 26.77
CA LEU A 88 1.83 7.24 27.92
C LEU A 88 1.38 6.37 29.10
N ASP A 89 0.20 5.76 29.01
CA ASP A 89 -0.37 4.92 30.04
C ASP A 89 0.10 3.47 29.88
N GLN A 90 0.82 2.99 30.87
CA GLN A 90 1.38 1.64 30.85
C GLN A 90 0.36 0.55 31.25
N ARG A 91 -0.84 0.90 31.64
CA ARG A 91 -1.90 -0.08 32.04
C ARG A 91 -2.30 -1.02 30.90
N ILE A 92 -2.07 -0.63 29.65
CA ILE A 92 -2.34 -1.47 28.48
C ILE A 92 -1.33 -2.63 28.32
N ILE A 93 -0.11 -2.49 28.85
CA ILE A 93 0.99 -3.43 28.65
C ILE A 93 0.67 -4.87 29.06
N PRO A 94 0.07 -5.13 30.25
CA PRO A 94 -0.29 -6.50 30.63
C PRO A 94 -1.28 -7.16 29.66
N TYR A 95 -2.20 -6.38 29.09
CA TYR A 95 -3.16 -6.89 28.10
C TYR A 95 -2.47 -7.28 26.80
N ILE A 96 -1.58 -6.44 26.27
CA ILE A 96 -0.78 -6.74 25.08
C ILE A 96 0.04 -8.01 25.34
N LYS A 97 0.77 -8.08 26.44
CA LYS A 97 1.58 -9.24 26.82
C LYS A 97 0.75 -10.52 26.91
N ASN A 98 -0.47 -10.42 27.44
CA ASN A 98 -1.37 -11.57 27.55
C ASN A 98 -1.88 -12.05 26.19
N ILE A 99 -2.17 -11.15 25.26
CA ILE A 99 -2.66 -11.47 23.91
C ILE A 99 -1.51 -12.03 23.05
N CYS A 100 -0.43 -11.29 22.92
CA CYS A 100 0.67 -11.58 22.01
C CYS A 100 1.72 -12.56 22.60
N LYS A 101 1.64 -12.87 23.90
CA LYS A 101 2.60 -13.72 24.63
C LYS A 101 4.05 -13.24 24.53
N ARG A 102 4.25 -11.95 24.25
CA ARG A 102 5.57 -11.31 24.13
C ARG A 102 5.61 -10.05 25.00
N ASP A 103 6.81 -9.71 25.45
CA ASP A 103 7.04 -8.50 26.21
C ASP A 103 7.18 -7.30 25.23
N PRO A 104 6.32 -6.30 25.29
CA PRO A 104 6.40 -5.11 24.44
C PRO A 104 7.70 -4.32 24.58
N PHE A 105 8.36 -4.40 25.73
CA PHE A 105 9.65 -3.74 25.96
C PHE A 105 10.86 -4.52 25.45
N SER A 106 10.67 -5.70 24.89
CA SER A 106 11.76 -6.51 24.35
C SER A 106 12.41 -5.93 23.09
N GLY A 107 11.86 -4.87 22.51
CA GLY A 107 12.29 -4.30 21.24
C GLY A 107 11.93 -5.14 20.00
N LYS A 108 11.16 -6.19 20.18
CA LYS A 108 10.65 -7.04 19.09
C LYS A 108 9.22 -6.63 18.74
N VAL A 109 8.88 -6.76 17.46
CA VAL A 109 7.50 -6.58 17.03
C VAL A 109 6.60 -7.58 17.75
N VAL A 110 5.49 -7.06 18.28
CA VAL A 110 4.49 -7.83 19.02
C VAL A 110 3.27 -8.01 18.11
N THR A 111 3.13 -9.18 17.54
CA THR A 111 2.05 -9.53 16.62
C THR A 111 1.32 -10.76 17.10
#